data_5d97e6123752f57d6f97db92204c29a0
#
_entry.id   5d97e6123752f57d6f97db92204c29a0
#
_cell.length_a   1.000
_cell.length_b   1.000
_cell.length_c   1.000
_cell.angle_alpha   90.00
_cell.angle_beta   90.00
_cell.angle_gamma   90.00
#
_symmetry.space_group_name_H-M   'P 1'
#
loop_
_entity.id
_entity.type
_entity.pdbx_description
1 polymer ?
#
loop_
_entity_poly.entity_id
_entity_poly.type
_entity_poly.pdbx_seq_one_letter_code
_entity_poly.pdbx_strand_id
1 'polypeptide(L)'
;MVCNKSPHVLFRKLLEILDDMRRDSIKAINAPVQKKMYGLTVRQGSAISQLKLMQEDAPEGVSLKSLAQRMQMTIPATSLPVEVMVSKGFMERNPNPNDRRAVCIKLTERGLSLFDDVYARFHDEIDRRAQALTQEELNAFSCIVEKMSK
;
A
#
# COMPACT_ATOMS: atom_id res chain seq x y z
N MET A 1 -32.30 13.28 0.39
CA MET A 1 -31.56 14.54 0.67
C MET A 1 -30.45 14.66 -0.36
N VAL A 2 -30.58 15.52 -1.36
CA VAL A 2 -29.53 15.72 -2.38
C VAL A 2 -28.42 16.53 -1.71
N CYS A 3 -27.26 15.90 -1.52
CA CYS A 3 -26.09 16.56 -0.94
C CYS A 3 -25.50 17.51 -1.99
N ASN A 4 -25.90 18.80 -1.93
CA ASN A 4 -25.46 19.85 -2.86
C ASN A 4 -24.09 20.42 -2.44
N LYS A 5 -23.12 19.53 -2.14
CA LYS A 5 -21.75 19.94 -1.80
C LYS A 5 -20.90 19.96 -3.06
N SER A 6 -20.04 20.99 -3.18
CA SER A 6 -19.13 21.07 -4.34
C SER A 6 -18.20 19.84 -4.38
N PRO A 7 -17.76 19.40 -5.58
CA PRO A 7 -16.84 18.26 -5.71
C PRO A 7 -15.59 18.40 -4.83
N HIS A 8 -15.00 19.59 -4.74
CA HIS A 8 -13.82 19.85 -3.88
C HIS A 8 -14.05 19.55 -2.41
N VAL A 9 -15.25 19.87 -1.88
CA VAL A 9 -15.60 19.57 -0.48
C VAL A 9 -15.74 18.06 -0.27
N LEU A 10 -16.33 17.35 -1.22
CA LEU A 10 -16.49 15.89 -1.15
C LEU A 10 -15.15 15.19 -1.21
N PHE A 11 -14.28 15.58 -2.15
CA PHE A 11 -12.93 15.00 -2.28
C PHE A 11 -12.08 15.27 -1.04
N ARG A 12 -12.09 16.48 -0.52
CA ARG A 12 -11.38 16.78 0.73
C ARG A 12 -11.85 15.90 1.88
N LYS A 13 -13.16 15.71 2.03
CA LYS A 13 -13.73 14.85 3.07
C LYS A 13 -13.35 13.37 2.86
N LEU A 14 -13.31 12.90 1.63
CA LEU A 14 -12.84 11.55 1.31
C LEU A 14 -11.37 11.36 1.72
N LEU A 15 -10.51 12.34 1.41
CA LEU A 15 -9.10 12.30 1.82
C LEU A 15 -8.94 12.31 3.34
N GLU A 16 -9.73 13.13 4.06
CA GLU A 16 -9.75 13.13 5.53
C GLU A 16 -10.14 11.76 6.09
N ILE A 17 -11.19 11.13 5.54
CA ILE A 17 -11.64 9.79 5.93
C ILE A 17 -10.54 8.76 5.70
N LEU A 18 -9.90 8.75 4.53
CA LEU A 18 -8.82 7.81 4.21
C LEU A 18 -7.61 8.00 5.13
N ASP A 19 -7.27 9.23 5.48
CA ASP A 19 -6.16 9.52 6.40
C ASP A 19 -6.48 9.11 7.84
N ASP A 20 -7.74 9.30 8.29
CA ASP A 20 -8.22 8.80 9.58
C ASP A 20 -8.18 7.27 9.63
N MET A 21 -8.70 6.59 8.62
CA MET A 21 -8.66 5.12 8.51
C MET A 21 -7.23 4.60 8.58
N ARG A 22 -6.31 5.22 7.87
CA ARG A 22 -4.89 4.87 7.92
C ARG A 22 -4.31 5.06 9.33
N ARG A 23 -4.62 6.17 10.00
CA ARG A 23 -4.14 6.44 11.36
C ARG A 23 -4.72 5.46 12.37
N ASP A 24 -5.99 5.13 12.28
CA ASP A 24 -6.66 4.22 13.19
C ASP A 24 -6.18 2.78 12.98
N SER A 25 -5.98 2.35 11.73
CA SER A 25 -5.36 1.06 11.41
C SER A 25 -3.96 0.92 12.02
N ILE A 26 -3.13 1.97 11.95
CA ILE A 26 -1.80 1.98 12.55
C ILE A 26 -1.87 1.92 14.09
N LYS A 27 -2.81 2.65 14.72
CA LYS A 27 -2.99 2.62 16.18
C LYS A 27 -3.50 1.28 16.70
N ALA A 28 -4.36 0.60 15.92
CA ALA A 28 -4.94 -0.70 16.27
C ALA A 28 -3.94 -1.86 16.15
N ILE A 29 -2.74 -1.63 15.60
CA ILE A 29 -1.71 -2.65 15.47
C ILE A 29 -1.17 -2.99 16.86
N ASN A 30 -1.16 -4.29 17.21
CA ASN A 30 -0.63 -4.79 18.47
C ASN A 30 0.83 -4.37 18.69
N ALA A 31 1.23 -4.20 19.95
CA ALA A 31 2.56 -3.73 20.34
C ALA A 31 3.74 -4.44 19.63
N PRO A 32 3.75 -5.76 19.38
CA PRO A 32 4.80 -6.42 18.60
C PRO A 32 4.87 -5.96 17.15
N VAL A 33 3.72 -5.73 16.50
CA VAL A 33 3.65 -5.26 15.12
C VAL A 33 3.99 -3.78 15.03
N GLN A 34 3.52 -2.96 15.98
CA GLN A 34 3.96 -1.57 16.13
C GLN A 34 5.49 -1.49 16.26
N LYS A 35 6.10 -2.37 17.04
CA LYS A 35 7.57 -2.41 17.18
C LYS A 35 8.28 -2.76 15.87
N LYS A 36 7.68 -3.62 15.03
CA LYS A 36 8.18 -3.92 13.68
C LYS A 36 8.03 -2.73 12.71
N MET A 37 6.97 -1.94 12.86
CA MET A 37 6.71 -0.76 12.03
C MET A 37 7.41 0.50 12.54
N TYR A 38 7.82 0.56 13.78
CA TYR A 38 8.55 1.71 14.34
C TYR A 38 9.81 1.98 13.53
N GLY A 39 9.87 3.18 12.95
CA GLY A 39 10.95 3.61 12.08
C GLY A 39 10.75 3.38 10.59
N LEU A 40 9.55 2.95 10.14
CA LEU A 40 9.21 3.00 8.72
C LEU A 40 8.66 4.37 8.33
N THR A 41 9.27 4.98 7.34
CA THR A 41 8.73 6.18 6.70
C THR A 41 7.54 5.82 5.80
N VAL A 42 6.71 6.80 5.46
CA VAL A 42 5.60 6.63 4.49
C VAL A 42 6.10 6.03 3.17
N ARG A 43 7.28 6.47 2.68
CA ARG A 43 7.88 5.94 1.45
C ARG A 43 8.27 4.46 1.56
N GLN A 44 8.77 4.04 2.71
CA GLN A 44 9.13 2.64 2.97
C GLN A 44 7.89 1.75 3.03
N GLY A 45 6.83 2.20 3.72
CA GLY A 45 5.54 1.51 3.73
C GLY A 45 4.92 1.43 2.32
N SER A 46 4.97 2.52 1.56
CA SER A 46 4.51 2.54 0.17
C SER A 46 5.31 1.56 -0.70
N ALA A 47 6.63 1.47 -0.54
CA ALA A 47 7.45 0.52 -1.30
C ALA A 47 7.06 -0.93 -1.03
N ILE A 48 6.77 -1.30 0.23
CA ILE A 48 6.28 -2.65 0.58
C ILE A 48 4.93 -2.91 -0.11
N SER A 49 3.98 -1.98 -0.01
CA SER A 49 2.65 -2.15 -0.60
C SER A 49 2.68 -2.25 -2.12
N GLN A 50 3.44 -1.39 -2.79
CA GLN A 50 3.56 -1.44 -4.24
C GLN A 50 4.28 -2.71 -4.70
N LEU A 51 5.34 -3.12 -4.00
CA LEU A 51 6.06 -4.35 -4.32
C LEU A 51 5.16 -5.58 -4.17
N LYS A 52 4.33 -5.65 -3.11
CA LYS A 52 3.36 -6.75 -2.91
C LYS A 52 2.40 -6.86 -4.08
N LEU A 53 1.79 -5.73 -4.49
CA LEU A 53 0.86 -5.72 -5.63
C LEU A 53 1.55 -6.14 -6.95
N MET A 54 2.79 -5.70 -7.17
CA MET A 54 3.54 -6.06 -8.38
C MET A 54 3.97 -7.54 -8.38
N GLN A 55 4.19 -8.14 -7.21
CA GLN A 55 4.56 -9.56 -7.10
C GLN A 55 3.40 -10.52 -7.40
N GLU A 56 2.16 -10.06 -7.46
CA GLU A 56 1.02 -10.85 -7.93
C GLU A 56 1.19 -11.24 -9.40
N ASP A 57 1.73 -10.32 -10.22
CA ASP A 57 2.02 -10.54 -11.64
C ASP A 57 3.47 -11.00 -11.90
N ALA A 58 4.38 -10.75 -10.98
CA ALA A 58 5.80 -11.05 -11.08
C ALA A 58 6.35 -11.72 -9.79
N PRO A 59 5.99 -12.98 -9.51
CA PRO A 59 6.34 -13.66 -8.26
C PRO A 59 7.85 -13.82 -8.04
N GLU A 60 8.65 -13.79 -9.10
CA GLU A 60 10.12 -13.85 -9.04
C GLU A 60 10.75 -12.52 -8.54
N GLY A 61 9.93 -11.49 -8.43
CA GLY A 61 10.36 -10.16 -8.03
C GLY A 61 10.40 -9.16 -9.18
N VAL A 62 10.60 -7.90 -8.86
CA VAL A 62 10.57 -6.79 -9.83
C VAL A 62 11.89 -6.04 -9.85
N SER A 63 12.19 -5.39 -10.98
CA SER A 63 13.37 -4.53 -11.07
C SER A 63 13.19 -3.24 -10.24
N LEU A 64 14.30 -2.67 -9.76
CA LEU A 64 14.26 -1.36 -9.10
C LEU A 64 13.64 -0.28 -10.00
N LYS A 65 13.90 -0.37 -11.32
CA LYS A 65 13.32 0.55 -12.31
C LYS A 65 11.80 0.45 -12.37
N SER A 66 11.27 -0.78 -12.41
CA SER A 66 9.81 -1.00 -12.44
C SER A 66 9.14 -0.51 -11.16
N LEU A 67 9.76 -0.77 -9.99
CA LEU A 67 9.27 -0.26 -8.72
C LEU A 67 9.31 1.27 -8.66
N ALA A 68 10.37 1.90 -9.14
CA ALA A 68 10.49 3.36 -9.21
C ALA A 68 9.41 3.98 -10.09
N GLN A 69 9.14 3.40 -11.25
CA GLN A 69 8.05 3.82 -12.14
C GLN A 69 6.69 3.70 -11.45
N ARG A 70 6.43 2.58 -10.78
CA ARG A 70 5.17 2.36 -10.06
C ARG A 70 4.98 3.36 -8.91
N MET A 71 6.04 3.71 -8.21
CA MET A 71 6.04 4.71 -7.14
C MET A 71 6.08 6.16 -7.65
N GLN A 72 6.17 6.38 -8.96
CA GLN A 72 6.35 7.71 -9.59
C GLN A 72 7.57 8.46 -9.02
N MET A 73 8.65 7.74 -8.82
CA MET A 73 9.91 8.24 -8.24
C MET A 73 11.08 7.99 -9.18
N THR A 74 12.17 8.72 -8.98
CA THR A 74 13.44 8.41 -9.65
C THR A 74 14.07 7.14 -9.07
N ILE A 75 14.89 6.43 -9.86
CA ILE A 75 15.59 5.22 -9.41
C ILE A 75 16.44 5.50 -8.16
N PRO A 76 17.25 6.60 -8.08
CA PRO A 76 18.00 6.92 -6.87
C PRO A 76 17.10 7.16 -5.65
N ALA A 77 15.96 7.86 -5.82
CA ALA A 77 15.02 8.13 -4.73
C ALA A 77 14.32 6.86 -4.23
N THR A 78 14.19 5.83 -5.07
CA THR A 78 13.60 4.53 -4.72
C THR A 78 14.65 3.59 -4.11
N SER A 79 15.91 3.69 -4.53
CA SER A 79 17.00 2.83 -4.04
C SER A 79 17.16 2.94 -2.52
N LEU A 80 17.17 4.15 -1.99
CA LEU A 80 17.40 4.39 -0.56
C LEU A 80 16.35 3.71 0.35
N PRO A 81 15.03 3.91 0.17
CA PRO A 81 14.03 3.18 0.95
C PRO A 81 14.13 1.66 0.77
N VAL A 82 14.44 1.17 -0.44
CA VAL A 82 14.63 -0.27 -0.69
C VAL A 82 15.83 -0.80 0.09
N GLU A 83 16.96 -0.11 0.11
CA GLU A 83 18.13 -0.53 0.88
C GLU A 83 17.84 -0.64 2.38
N VAL A 84 17.13 0.32 2.93
CA VAL A 84 16.67 0.26 4.32
C VAL A 84 15.74 -0.93 4.54
N MET A 85 14.85 -1.25 3.60
CA MET A 85 13.96 -2.42 3.73
C MET A 85 14.73 -3.73 3.63
N VAL A 86 15.73 -3.81 2.77
CA VAL A 86 16.63 -4.98 2.67
C VAL A 86 17.43 -5.13 3.98
N SER A 87 18.04 -4.06 4.50
CA SER A 87 18.79 -4.11 5.75
C SER A 87 17.94 -4.50 6.96
N LYS A 88 16.66 -4.18 6.96
CA LYS A 88 15.69 -4.59 7.98
C LYS A 88 15.12 -6.00 7.76
N GLY A 89 15.46 -6.66 6.66
CA GLY A 89 15.01 -8.00 6.33
C GLY A 89 13.55 -8.08 5.85
N PHE A 90 12.96 -6.99 5.37
CA PHE A 90 11.62 -6.97 4.78
C PHE A 90 11.62 -7.18 3.26
N MET A 91 12.74 -6.86 2.63
CA MET A 91 12.97 -7.11 1.20
C MET A 91 14.27 -7.86 1.01
N GLU A 92 14.40 -8.53 -0.12
CA GLU A 92 15.62 -9.18 -0.56
C GLU A 92 15.93 -8.84 -2.01
N ARG A 93 17.19 -8.99 -2.38
CA ARG A 93 17.68 -8.83 -3.75
C ARG A 93 18.11 -10.19 -4.28
N ASN A 94 17.49 -10.60 -5.37
CA ASN A 94 17.78 -11.86 -6.02
C ASN A 94 18.24 -11.64 -7.47
N PRO A 95 19.11 -12.52 -8.02
CA PRO A 95 19.37 -12.49 -9.45
C PRO A 95 18.08 -12.67 -10.25
N ASN A 96 17.91 -11.92 -11.33
CA ASN A 96 16.76 -12.13 -12.21
C ASN A 96 16.92 -13.50 -12.91
N PRO A 97 15.91 -14.40 -12.85
CA PRO A 97 15.99 -15.69 -13.49
C PRO A 97 16.15 -15.61 -15.02
N ASN A 98 15.64 -14.55 -15.63
CA ASN A 98 15.69 -14.33 -17.09
C ASN A 98 16.92 -13.51 -17.55
N ASP A 99 17.58 -12.81 -16.63
CA ASP A 99 18.82 -12.05 -16.92
C ASP A 99 19.70 -12.02 -15.67
N ARG A 100 20.73 -12.86 -15.64
CA ARG A 100 21.67 -12.98 -14.52
C ARG A 100 22.46 -11.70 -14.20
N ARG A 101 22.46 -10.70 -15.10
CA ARG A 101 23.07 -9.39 -14.89
C ARG A 101 22.15 -8.40 -14.19
N ALA A 102 20.85 -8.72 -14.15
CA ALA A 102 19.83 -7.89 -13.50
C ALA A 102 19.52 -8.43 -12.10
N VAL A 103 19.12 -7.52 -11.23
CA VAL A 103 18.68 -7.81 -9.85
C VAL A 103 17.21 -7.52 -9.72
N CYS A 104 16.48 -8.48 -9.17
CA CYS A 104 15.08 -8.32 -8.76
C CYS A 104 14.98 -8.07 -7.26
N ILE A 105 14.00 -7.29 -6.88
CA ILE A 105 13.62 -7.01 -5.50
C ILE A 105 12.35 -7.80 -5.21
N LYS A 106 12.34 -8.48 -4.07
CA LYS A 106 11.24 -9.31 -3.61
C LYS A 106 10.97 -9.05 -2.12
N LEU A 107 9.73 -9.21 -1.69
CA LEU A 107 9.41 -9.25 -0.26
C LEU A 107 9.87 -10.58 0.32
N THR A 108 10.46 -10.53 1.50
CA THR A 108 10.70 -11.71 2.33
C THR A 108 9.40 -12.15 3.01
N GLU A 109 9.38 -13.35 3.60
CA GLU A 109 8.26 -13.80 4.44
C GLU A 109 7.94 -12.77 5.56
N ARG A 110 8.98 -12.16 6.13
CA ARG A 110 8.83 -11.11 7.13
C ARG A 110 8.19 -9.85 6.54
N GLY A 111 8.53 -9.50 5.30
CA GLY A 111 7.92 -8.38 4.57
C GLY A 111 6.46 -8.64 4.23
N LEU A 112 6.14 -9.85 3.80
CA LEU A 112 4.77 -10.30 3.54
C LEU A 112 3.94 -10.28 4.83
N SER A 113 4.42 -10.87 5.92
CA SER A 113 3.74 -10.85 7.22
C SER A 113 3.48 -9.43 7.71
N LEU A 114 4.43 -8.50 7.52
CA LEU A 114 4.23 -7.10 7.88
C LEU A 114 3.13 -6.45 7.04
N PHE A 115 3.13 -6.71 5.73
CA PHE A 115 2.09 -6.20 4.83
C PHE A 115 0.71 -6.73 5.25
N ASP A 116 0.58 -8.05 5.45
CA ASP A 116 -0.68 -8.69 5.80
C ASP A 116 -1.22 -8.18 7.15
N ASP A 117 -0.37 -8.02 8.15
CA ASP A 117 -0.73 -7.46 9.46
C ASP A 117 -1.29 -6.03 9.35
N VAL A 118 -0.70 -5.20 8.48
CA VAL A 118 -1.14 -3.81 8.26
C VAL A 118 -2.41 -3.77 7.42
N TYR A 119 -2.45 -4.59 6.38
CA TYR A 119 -3.55 -4.62 5.42
C TYR A 119 -4.83 -5.18 6.05
N ALA A 120 -4.72 -6.23 6.87
CA ALA A 120 -5.86 -6.79 7.61
C ALA A 120 -6.55 -5.71 8.47
N ARG A 121 -5.77 -4.89 9.19
CA ARG A 121 -6.31 -3.80 10.01
C ARG A 121 -6.97 -2.69 9.21
N PHE A 122 -6.40 -2.39 8.04
CA PHE A 122 -7.01 -1.41 7.13
C PHE A 122 -8.32 -1.94 6.56
N HIS A 123 -8.39 -3.22 6.22
CA HIS A 123 -9.62 -3.89 5.77
C HIS A 123 -10.69 -3.90 6.86
N ASP A 124 -10.34 -4.28 8.10
CA ASP A 124 -11.27 -4.25 9.24
C ASP A 124 -11.90 -2.85 9.41
N GLU A 125 -11.11 -1.79 9.23
CA GLU A 125 -11.60 -0.41 9.33
C GLU A 125 -12.47 -0.01 8.13
N ILE A 126 -12.14 -0.48 6.92
CA ILE A 126 -13.01 -0.32 5.73
C ILE A 126 -14.34 -1.01 5.97
N ASP A 127 -14.33 -2.27 6.38
CA ASP A 127 -15.54 -3.08 6.61
C ASP A 127 -16.42 -2.44 7.67
N ARG A 128 -15.84 -1.96 8.77
CA ARG A 128 -16.56 -1.25 9.83
C ARG A 128 -17.28 0.00 9.30
N ARG A 129 -16.65 0.78 8.42
CA ARG A 129 -17.27 1.96 7.82
C ARG A 129 -18.28 1.61 6.74
N ALA A 130 -18.01 0.57 5.96
CA ALA A 130 -18.90 0.07 4.91
C ALA A 130 -20.23 -0.48 5.47
N GLN A 131 -20.24 -0.98 6.70
CA GLN A 131 -21.48 -1.43 7.39
C GLN A 131 -22.52 -0.31 7.56
N ALA A 132 -22.12 0.95 7.48
CA ALA A 132 -23.03 2.10 7.53
C ALA A 132 -23.73 2.39 6.18
N LEU A 133 -23.32 1.69 5.10
CA LEU A 133 -23.83 1.87 3.74
C LEU A 133 -24.81 0.74 3.39
N THR A 134 -25.87 1.11 2.67
CA THR A 134 -26.77 0.12 2.04
C THR A 134 -26.10 -0.51 0.82
N GLN A 135 -26.63 -1.63 0.33
CA GLN A 135 -26.14 -2.28 -0.88
C GLN A 135 -26.25 -1.37 -2.11
N GLU A 136 -27.30 -0.55 -2.19
CA GLU A 136 -27.47 0.42 -3.28
C GLU A 136 -26.39 1.49 -3.27
N GLU A 137 -26.04 2.00 -2.08
CA GLU A 137 -24.96 2.97 -1.90
C GLU A 137 -23.59 2.38 -2.21
N LEU A 138 -23.31 1.14 -1.85
CA LEU A 138 -22.10 0.42 -2.21
C LEU A 138 -21.99 0.22 -3.74
N ASN A 139 -23.08 -0.13 -4.41
CA ASN A 139 -23.11 -0.27 -5.85
C ASN A 139 -22.87 1.08 -6.56
N ALA A 140 -23.49 2.16 -6.06
CA ALA A 140 -23.25 3.51 -6.57
C ALA A 140 -21.79 3.94 -6.36
N PHE A 141 -21.20 3.64 -5.22
CA PHE A 141 -19.80 3.92 -4.91
C PHE A 141 -18.85 3.16 -5.85
N SER A 142 -19.11 1.87 -6.10
CA SER A 142 -18.35 1.07 -7.08
C SER A 142 -18.34 1.72 -8.45
N CYS A 143 -19.51 2.11 -8.96
CA CYS A 143 -19.61 2.81 -10.25
C CYS A 143 -18.84 4.14 -10.28
N ILE A 144 -18.83 4.89 -9.18
CA ILE A 144 -18.07 6.15 -9.08
C ILE A 144 -16.56 5.87 -9.14
N VAL A 145 -16.08 4.92 -8.35
CA VAL A 145 -14.66 4.54 -8.33
C VAL A 145 -14.18 4.08 -9.71
N GLU A 146 -14.95 3.23 -10.39
CA GLU A 146 -14.62 2.76 -11.74
C GLU A 146 -14.54 3.90 -12.77
N LYS A 147 -15.44 4.88 -12.68
CA LYS A 147 -15.41 6.06 -13.58
C LYS A 147 -14.22 6.96 -13.31
N MET A 148 -13.77 7.04 -12.07
CA MET A 148 -12.63 7.87 -11.67
C MET A 148 -11.27 7.19 -11.93
N SER A 149 -11.24 5.89 -12.15
CA SER A 149 -10.02 5.11 -12.41
C SER A 149 -9.60 5.16 -13.88
N LYS A 150 -10.41 5.73 -14.76
CA LYS A 150 -10.16 5.91 -16.21
C LYS A 150 -9.52 7.26 -16.49
#